data_bac1cb7253006563ca75e08e8b5617a2
#
_entry.id   bac1cb7253006563ca75e08e8b5617a2
#
_cell.length_a   1.000
_cell.length_b   1.000
_cell.length_c   1.000
_cell.angle_alpha   90.00
_cell.angle_beta   90.00
_cell.angle_gamma   90.00
#
_symmetry.space_group_name_H-M   'P 1'
#
loop_
_entity.id
_entity.type
_entity.pdbx_description
1 polymer ?
#
loop_
_entity_poly.entity_id
_entity_poly.type
_entity_poly.pdbx_seq_one_letter_code
_entity_poly.pdbx_strand_id
1 'polypeptide(L)'
;YVSAPLIAESPVNIECKVVKKETPGSHHIFLAEVKAVHVDDAYMDQKGRFALEKTDPIVYVHGQYYSLGKLLGTFGYSVKKPTKKNGKKKKK
;
A
#
# COMPACT_ATOMS: atom_id res chain seq x y z
N TYR A 1 19.02 -8.49 -2.91
CA TYR A 1 18.88 -9.24 -1.66
C TYR A 1 18.30 -10.62 -1.88
N VAL A 2 17.48 -10.81 -2.91
CA VAL A 2 16.97 -12.13 -3.24
C VAL A 2 17.29 -12.42 -4.70
N SER A 3 17.25 -13.71 -5.07
CA SER A 3 17.62 -14.12 -6.43
C SER A 3 16.48 -14.04 -7.42
N ALA A 4 15.27 -13.78 -6.96
CA ALA A 4 14.11 -13.71 -7.84
C ALA A 4 14.20 -12.47 -8.74
N PRO A 5 13.70 -12.54 -9.98
CA PRO A 5 13.77 -11.39 -10.88
C PRO A 5 12.72 -10.35 -10.53
N LEU A 6 12.98 -9.09 -10.91
CA LEU A 6 12.00 -8.02 -10.78
C LEU A 6 11.21 -7.91 -12.10
N ILE A 7 10.05 -7.26 -12.01
CA ILE A 7 9.22 -7.02 -13.17
C ILE A 7 9.43 -5.58 -13.62
N ALA A 8 10.05 -5.39 -14.77
CA ALA A 8 10.46 -4.07 -15.23
C ALA A 8 9.26 -3.12 -15.44
N GLU A 9 8.13 -3.65 -15.87
CA GLU A 9 6.95 -2.84 -16.14
C GLU A 9 6.21 -2.40 -14.87
N SER A 10 6.49 -3.02 -13.74
CA SER A 10 5.80 -2.70 -12.51
C SER A 10 6.42 -1.47 -11.85
N PRO A 11 5.60 -0.50 -11.43
CA PRO A 11 6.14 0.69 -10.77
C PRO A 11 6.71 0.40 -9.39
N VAL A 12 6.31 -0.72 -8.77
CA VAL A 12 6.81 -1.11 -7.47
C VAL A 12 7.15 -2.59 -7.48
N ASN A 13 8.32 -2.92 -6.98
CA ASN A 13 8.73 -4.30 -6.77
C ASN A 13 9.21 -4.44 -5.34
N ILE A 14 8.75 -5.47 -4.66
CA ILE A 14 9.10 -5.70 -3.26
C ILE A 14 9.85 -7.03 -3.17
N GLU A 15 11.11 -6.98 -2.76
CA GLU A 15 11.91 -8.18 -2.57
C GLU A 15 11.60 -8.78 -1.21
N CYS A 16 11.14 -10.01 -1.20
CA CYS A 16 10.75 -10.68 0.03
C CYS A 16 11.40 -12.05 0.14
N LYS A 17 11.66 -12.46 1.36
CA LYS A 17 12.13 -13.81 1.62
C LYS A 17 11.08 -14.53 2.45
N VAL A 18 10.60 -15.68 1.96
CA VAL A 18 9.57 -16.43 2.66
C VAL A 18 10.16 -17.01 3.93
N VAL A 19 9.51 -16.75 5.06
CA VAL A 19 9.95 -17.25 6.35
C VAL A 19 9.01 -18.32 6.89
N LYS A 20 7.79 -18.40 6.36
CA LYS A 20 6.84 -19.40 6.82
C LYS A 20 5.82 -19.66 5.74
N LYS A 21 5.42 -20.94 5.58
CA LYS A 21 4.39 -21.32 4.65
C LYS A 21 3.38 -22.18 5.37
N GLU A 22 2.09 -21.90 5.19
CA GLU A 22 1.01 -22.72 5.73
C GLU A 22 0.07 -23.09 4.62
N THR A 23 -0.57 -24.25 4.73
CA THR A 23 -1.46 -24.73 3.68
C THR A 23 -2.81 -25.09 4.28
N PRO A 24 -3.67 -24.09 4.56
CA PRO A 24 -4.99 -24.37 5.06
C PRO A 24 -5.89 -24.76 3.88
N GLY A 25 -6.41 -25.98 3.90
CA GLY A 25 -7.27 -26.46 2.83
C GLY A 25 -6.60 -26.43 1.48
N SER A 26 -7.23 -25.80 0.51
CA SER A 26 -6.75 -25.76 -0.86
C SER A 26 -5.85 -24.56 -1.18
N HIS A 27 -5.51 -23.75 -0.17
CA HIS A 27 -4.73 -22.54 -0.38
C HIS A 27 -3.39 -22.63 0.35
N HIS A 28 -2.45 -21.81 -0.10
CA HIS A 28 -1.18 -21.65 0.58
C HIS A 28 -1.10 -20.23 1.12
N ILE A 29 -0.59 -20.09 2.35
CA ILE A 29 -0.33 -18.78 2.95
C ILE A 29 1.17 -18.66 3.14
N PHE A 30 1.77 -17.59 2.61
CA PHE A 30 3.20 -17.33 2.75
C PHE A 30 3.40 -16.11 3.62
N LEU A 31 4.22 -16.24 4.65
CA LEU A 31 4.66 -15.11 5.44
C LEU A 31 6.08 -14.81 4.99
N ALA A 32 6.33 -13.59 4.60
CA ALA A 32 7.62 -13.22 4.03
C ALA A 32 8.15 -11.95 4.66
N GLU A 33 9.47 -11.90 4.82
CA GLU A 33 10.14 -10.72 5.32
C GLU A 33 10.50 -9.83 4.15
N VAL A 34 10.16 -8.55 4.22
CA VAL A 34 10.50 -7.58 3.17
C VAL A 34 11.98 -7.24 3.29
N LYS A 35 12.72 -7.44 2.22
CA LYS A 35 14.15 -7.14 2.20
C LYS A 35 14.45 -5.82 1.53
N ALA A 36 13.70 -5.45 0.50
CA ALA A 36 13.91 -4.19 -0.21
C ALA A 36 12.65 -3.83 -0.97
N VAL A 37 12.46 -2.53 -1.18
CA VAL A 37 11.36 -2.02 -1.98
C VAL A 37 11.95 -1.17 -3.10
N HIS A 38 11.57 -1.47 -4.33
CA HIS A 38 12.02 -0.74 -5.50
C HIS A 38 10.86 0.04 -6.08
N VAL A 39 11.03 1.33 -6.26
CA VAL A 39 9.98 2.23 -6.73
C VAL A 39 10.50 2.99 -7.94
N ASP A 40 9.66 3.08 -8.98
CA ASP A 40 10.00 3.86 -10.16
C ASP A 40 10.03 5.34 -9.77
N ASP A 41 11.10 6.04 -10.17
CA ASP A 41 11.27 7.45 -9.85
C ASP A 41 10.14 8.32 -10.35
N ALA A 42 9.44 7.89 -11.39
CA ALA A 42 8.30 8.65 -11.93
C ALA A 42 7.18 8.83 -10.89
N TYR A 43 7.16 8.01 -9.85
CA TYR A 43 6.11 8.08 -8.83
C TYR A 43 6.61 8.67 -7.52
N MET A 44 7.81 9.26 -7.53
CA MET A 44 8.32 10.00 -6.38
C MET A 44 8.03 11.49 -6.60
N ASP A 45 7.55 12.18 -5.57
CA ASP A 45 7.30 13.60 -5.70
C ASP A 45 8.58 14.39 -5.41
N GLN A 46 8.52 15.70 -5.51
CA GLN A 46 9.69 16.55 -5.36
C GLN A 46 10.23 16.55 -3.94
N LYS A 47 9.42 16.14 -2.98
CA LYS A 47 9.85 16.09 -1.60
C LYS A 47 10.38 14.72 -1.20
N GLY A 48 10.46 13.80 -2.14
CA GLY A 48 10.95 12.45 -1.87
C GLY A 48 9.89 11.50 -1.35
N ARG A 49 8.62 11.89 -1.41
CA ARG A 49 7.53 11.03 -0.96
C ARG A 49 7.09 10.14 -2.12
N PHE A 50 6.86 8.88 -1.81
CA PHE A 50 6.35 7.94 -2.80
C PHE A 50 4.84 8.16 -2.96
N ALA A 51 4.41 8.48 -4.17
CA ALA A 51 3.01 8.74 -4.47
C ALA A 51 2.35 7.47 -5.00
N LEU A 52 2.07 6.53 -4.11
CA LEU A 52 1.50 5.23 -4.48
C LEU A 52 0.17 5.40 -5.21
N GLU A 53 -0.60 6.39 -4.86
CA GLU A 53 -1.90 6.63 -5.49
C GLU A 53 -1.77 6.92 -6.98
N LYS A 54 -0.61 7.35 -7.45
CA LYS A 54 -0.41 7.64 -8.87
C LYS A 54 -0.03 6.41 -9.69
N THR A 55 0.20 5.28 -9.06
CA THR A 55 0.51 4.04 -9.76
C THR A 55 -0.73 3.32 -10.25
N ASP A 56 -1.92 3.85 -9.95
CA ASP A 56 -3.19 3.27 -10.34
C ASP A 56 -3.35 1.85 -9.82
N PRO A 57 -3.25 1.65 -8.50
CA PRO A 57 -3.38 0.30 -7.94
C PRO A 57 -4.79 -0.22 -8.12
N ILE A 58 -4.92 -1.53 -8.12
CA ILE A 58 -6.22 -2.16 -8.22
C ILE A 58 -6.57 -2.84 -6.90
N VAL A 59 -7.87 -3.02 -6.68
CA VAL A 59 -8.34 -3.72 -5.49
C VAL A 59 -9.32 -4.81 -5.93
N TYR A 60 -9.24 -5.96 -5.27
CA TYR A 60 -10.14 -7.08 -5.55
C TYR A 60 -11.22 -7.11 -4.48
N VAL A 61 -12.46 -7.02 -4.91
CA VAL A 61 -13.60 -7.03 -4.01
C VAL A 61 -14.67 -7.92 -4.58
N HIS A 62 -15.01 -8.97 -3.85
CA HIS A 62 -16.17 -9.82 -4.15
C HIS A 62 -16.20 -10.27 -5.62
N GLY A 63 -15.09 -10.83 -6.07
CA GLY A 63 -15.00 -11.41 -7.42
C GLY A 63 -14.69 -10.45 -8.54
N GLN A 64 -14.46 -9.18 -8.23
CA GLN A 64 -14.20 -8.17 -9.26
C GLN A 64 -13.04 -7.28 -8.87
N TYR A 65 -12.43 -6.66 -9.88
CA TYR A 65 -11.31 -5.76 -9.66
C TYR A 65 -11.76 -4.32 -9.90
N TYR A 66 -11.27 -3.41 -9.07
CA TYR A 66 -11.62 -2.00 -9.14
C TYR A 66 -10.37 -1.15 -9.06
N SER A 67 -10.44 0.06 -9.60
CA SER A 67 -9.43 1.05 -9.33
C SER A 67 -9.76 1.76 -8.02
N LEU A 68 -8.86 2.59 -7.52
CA LEU A 68 -9.12 3.33 -6.30
C LEU A 68 -10.11 4.46 -6.55
N GLY A 69 -10.88 4.79 -5.54
CA GLY A 69 -11.77 5.94 -5.57
C GLY A 69 -11.12 7.13 -4.89
N LYS A 70 -11.93 8.00 -4.29
CA LYS A 70 -11.40 9.21 -3.69
C LYS A 70 -10.83 8.95 -2.31
N LEU A 71 -9.94 9.81 -1.89
CA LEU A 71 -9.34 9.74 -0.57
C LEU A 71 -10.40 9.91 0.50
N LEU A 72 -10.41 9.04 1.49
CA LEU A 72 -11.37 9.12 2.59
C LEU A 72 -10.74 9.68 3.86
N GLY A 73 -9.44 9.58 4.02
CA GLY A 73 -8.76 10.08 5.21
C GLY A 73 -7.31 9.73 5.17
N THR A 74 -6.56 10.28 6.09
CA THR A 74 -5.13 9.99 6.19
C THR A 74 -4.88 8.99 7.30
N PHE A 75 -3.63 8.58 7.45
CA PHE A 75 -3.25 7.58 8.43
C PHE A 75 -3.76 7.94 9.82
N GLY A 76 -4.45 7.02 10.44
CA GLY A 76 -4.95 7.20 11.79
C GLY A 76 -6.25 7.97 11.93
N TYR A 77 -6.88 8.39 10.83
CA TYR A 77 -8.07 9.23 10.94
C TYR A 77 -9.21 8.53 11.69
N SER A 78 -9.29 7.21 11.61
CA SER A 78 -10.38 6.48 12.25
C SER A 78 -10.26 6.45 13.78
N VAL A 79 -9.08 6.73 14.33
CA VAL A 79 -8.86 6.75 15.77
C VAL A 79 -8.44 8.12 16.24
N LYS A 80 -8.51 9.13 15.38
CA LYS A 80 -8.10 10.46 15.73
C LYS A 80 -9.13 11.10 16.62
N LYS A 81 -8.68 11.66 17.74
CA LYS A 81 -9.59 12.33 18.64
C LYS A 81 -9.97 13.70 18.09
N PRO A 82 -11.20 14.14 18.30
CA PRO A 82 -11.58 15.47 17.85
C PRO A 82 -10.78 16.52 18.58
N THR A 83 -10.39 17.58 17.85
CA THR A 83 -9.65 18.64 18.47
C THR A 83 -10.60 19.60 19.09
N LYS A 84 -10.22 20.12 20.27
CA LYS A 84 -11.03 21.03 20.88
C LYS A 84 -11.13 22.26 20.20
N LYS A 85 -10.24 22.68 19.61
CA LYS A 85 -10.32 23.83 19.00
C LYS A 85 -10.91 23.80 17.79
N ASN A 86 -11.11 23.26 17.33
CA ASN A 86 -11.66 23.25 16.18
C ASN A 86 -12.95 23.09 16.25
N GLY A 87 -13.10 22.99 17.11
CA GLY A 87 -14.33 22.81 17.29
C GLY A 87 -15.06 24.00 17.01
N LYS A 88 -14.65 24.85 16.94
CA LYS A 88 -15.26 25.91 16.67
C LYS A 88 -15.24 26.20 15.36
N LYS A 89 -14.89 26.05 14.96
CA LYS A 89 -14.67 25.98 14.03
C LYS A 89 -15.31 25.37 13.24
N LYS A 90 -15.56 25.48 13.50
CA LYS A 90 -16.01 25.03 13.14
C LYS A 90 -16.68 25.11 12.47
N LYS A 91 -16.71 25.50 12.43
CA LYS A 91 -17.21 25.62 12.08
C LYS A 91 -17.60 25.34 11.23
N LYS A 92 -17.56 25.35 11.16
CA LYS A 92 -17.88 25.14 10.54
C LYS A 92 -18.21 25.04 10.03
#